data_dc3864b81d2690645755de07ec175db1
#
_entry.id   dc3864b81d2690645755de07ec175db1
#
_cell.length_a   1.000
_cell.length_b   1.000
_cell.length_c   1.000
_cell.angle_alpha   90.00
_cell.angle_beta   90.00
_cell.angle_gamma   90.00
#
_symmetry.space_group_name_H-M   'P 1'
#
loop_
_entity.id
_entity.type
_entity.pdbx_description
1 polymer ?
#
loop_
_entity_poly.entity_id
_entity_poly.type
_entity_poly.pdbx_seq_one_letter_code
_entity_poly.pdbx_strand_id
1 'polypeptide(L)'
;MDRKSLVQLTLASVFLLISTYTSQVIAANMRSFIEGVRRKAPVVYVGSVKEVHLLTRTKFEIEARALIDVLAVIRSPGTNPRGATIEYSSFDDKTPMLEGGPQYQLQPGVKVVVFANSFASSIPPGYLLQGSREELLHRVEALRDALSQMSPDQLKVHEINDEDRRIQLALYEKLCVYLRTSK
;
A
#
# COMPACT_ATOMS: atom_id res chain seq x y z
N MET A 1 48.27 -13.76 -11.19
CA MET A 1 46.96 -13.66 -10.52
C MET A 1 46.78 -14.94 -9.69
N ASP A 2 46.72 -14.83 -8.39
CA ASP A 2 46.84 -16.00 -7.49
C ASP A 2 45.47 -16.74 -7.45
N ARG A 3 45.48 -18.07 -7.49
CA ARG A 3 44.27 -18.93 -7.50
C ARG A 3 43.31 -18.61 -6.34
N LYS A 4 43.85 -18.16 -5.22
CA LYS A 4 43.06 -17.74 -4.03
C LYS A 4 42.23 -16.47 -4.30
N SER A 5 42.75 -15.50 -5.07
CA SER A 5 42.05 -14.29 -5.41
C SER A 5 40.87 -14.55 -6.36
N LEU A 6 41.00 -15.52 -7.26
CA LEU A 6 39.92 -15.87 -8.20
C LEU A 6 38.75 -16.55 -7.51
N VAL A 7 39.02 -17.42 -6.53
CA VAL A 7 37.98 -18.10 -5.73
C VAL A 7 37.25 -17.13 -4.80
N GLN A 8 37.93 -16.14 -4.24
CA GLN A 8 37.30 -15.13 -3.41
C GLN A 8 36.39 -14.19 -4.22
N LEU A 9 36.80 -13.82 -5.44
CA LEU A 9 35.98 -12.99 -6.33
C LEU A 9 34.70 -13.72 -6.80
N THR A 10 34.80 -15.02 -7.12
CA THR A 10 33.64 -15.82 -7.51
C THR A 10 32.64 -16.04 -6.36
N LEU A 11 33.13 -16.30 -5.15
CA LEU A 11 32.27 -16.44 -3.97
C LEU A 11 31.54 -15.12 -3.62
N ALA A 12 32.21 -13.98 -3.67
CA ALA A 12 31.61 -12.67 -3.43
C ALA A 12 30.52 -12.32 -4.46
N SER A 13 30.77 -12.65 -5.74
CA SER A 13 29.80 -12.42 -6.82
C SER A 13 28.55 -13.30 -6.68
N VAL A 14 28.70 -14.56 -6.28
CA VAL A 14 27.58 -15.48 -6.04
C VAL A 14 26.75 -15.03 -4.83
N PHE A 15 27.38 -14.58 -3.75
CA PHE A 15 26.68 -14.07 -2.58
C PHE A 15 25.89 -12.78 -2.90
N LEU A 16 26.44 -11.88 -3.71
CA LEU A 16 25.73 -10.66 -4.14
C LEU A 16 24.51 -11.00 -5.02
N LEU A 17 24.65 -11.95 -5.93
CA LEU A 17 23.54 -12.39 -6.79
C LEU A 17 22.42 -13.07 -6.00
N ILE A 18 22.74 -13.91 -5.02
CA ILE A 18 21.74 -14.57 -4.17
C ILE A 18 21.02 -13.53 -3.30
N SER A 19 21.75 -12.57 -2.73
CA SER A 19 21.16 -11.51 -1.90
C SER A 19 20.20 -10.60 -2.67
N THR A 20 20.53 -10.22 -3.90
CA THR A 20 19.65 -9.41 -4.75
C THR A 20 18.43 -10.19 -5.22
N TYR A 21 18.58 -11.47 -5.53
CA TYR A 21 17.47 -12.32 -5.97
C TYR A 21 16.44 -12.57 -4.85
N THR A 22 16.90 -12.86 -3.63
CA THR A 22 16.03 -13.04 -2.47
C THR A 22 15.26 -11.77 -2.12
N SER A 23 15.89 -10.60 -2.16
CA SER A 23 15.25 -9.32 -1.90
C SER A 23 14.16 -8.98 -2.95
N GLN A 24 14.40 -9.29 -4.22
CA GLN A 24 13.42 -9.08 -5.28
C GLN A 24 12.21 -10.02 -5.17
N VAL A 25 12.42 -11.28 -4.79
CA VAL A 25 11.33 -12.24 -4.59
C VAL A 25 10.45 -11.87 -3.40
N ILE A 26 11.05 -11.44 -2.29
CA ILE A 26 10.30 -10.98 -1.11
C ILE A 26 9.49 -9.73 -1.44
N ALA A 27 10.08 -8.76 -2.13
CA ALA A 27 9.39 -7.54 -2.54
C ALA A 27 8.23 -7.82 -3.53
N ALA A 28 8.42 -8.76 -4.45
CA ALA A 28 7.38 -9.19 -5.39
C ALA A 28 6.21 -9.89 -4.67
N ASN A 29 6.51 -10.78 -3.72
CA ASN A 29 5.51 -11.47 -2.91
C ASN A 29 4.72 -10.50 -2.02
N MET A 30 5.39 -9.54 -1.38
CA MET A 30 4.74 -8.51 -0.56
C MET A 30 3.82 -7.62 -1.40
N ARG A 31 4.27 -7.19 -2.58
CA ARG A 31 3.45 -6.40 -3.51
C ARG A 31 2.20 -7.17 -3.96
N SER A 32 2.35 -8.44 -4.33
CA SER A 32 1.25 -9.34 -4.70
C SER A 32 0.23 -9.49 -3.57
N PHE A 33 0.70 -9.69 -2.35
CA PHE A 33 -0.15 -9.78 -1.18
C PHE A 33 -0.95 -8.48 -0.96
N ILE A 34 -0.29 -7.32 -0.97
CA ILE A 34 -0.94 -6.01 -0.80
C ILE A 34 -2.00 -5.76 -1.87
N GLU A 35 -1.71 -6.08 -3.13
CA GLU A 35 -2.67 -5.90 -4.22
C GLU A 35 -3.85 -6.86 -4.12
N GLY A 36 -3.61 -8.12 -3.74
CA GLY A 36 -4.66 -9.09 -3.49
C GLY A 36 -5.65 -8.64 -2.43
N VAL A 37 -5.15 -7.99 -1.39
CA VAL A 37 -5.97 -7.47 -0.31
C VAL A 37 -6.74 -6.23 -0.70
N ARG A 38 -6.12 -5.24 -1.33
CA ARG A 38 -6.80 -4.03 -1.82
C ARG A 38 -7.97 -4.39 -2.74
N ARG A 39 -7.82 -5.42 -3.56
CA ARG A 39 -8.83 -5.95 -4.45
C ARG A 39 -10.06 -6.47 -3.70
N LYS A 40 -9.85 -7.17 -2.58
CA LYS A 40 -10.89 -7.78 -1.75
C LYS A 40 -11.49 -6.83 -0.71
N ALA A 41 -10.94 -5.63 -0.52
CA ALA A 41 -11.44 -4.67 0.45
C ALA A 41 -12.90 -4.28 0.14
N PRO A 42 -13.87 -4.58 1.01
CA PRO A 42 -15.28 -4.26 0.78
C PRO A 42 -15.56 -2.77 0.89
N VAL A 43 -14.73 -2.04 1.62
CA VAL A 43 -14.87 -0.59 1.83
C VAL A 43 -13.63 0.11 1.26
N VAL A 44 -13.86 1.09 0.39
CA VAL A 44 -12.83 1.97 -0.16
C VAL A 44 -13.33 3.40 -0.11
N TYR A 45 -12.57 4.29 0.51
CA TYR A 45 -12.94 5.69 0.62
C TYR A 45 -11.73 6.62 0.54
N VAL A 46 -12.01 7.87 0.20
CA VAL A 46 -11.06 8.99 0.30
C VAL A 46 -11.44 9.80 1.53
N GLY A 47 -10.46 10.18 2.32
CA GLY A 47 -10.67 10.96 3.51
C GLY A 47 -9.57 11.96 3.77
N SER A 48 -9.78 12.79 4.80
CA SER A 48 -8.78 13.67 5.39
C SER A 48 -8.59 13.30 6.85
N VAL A 49 -7.36 13.16 7.27
CA VAL A 49 -7.06 12.90 8.68
C VAL A 49 -7.51 14.09 9.51
N LYS A 50 -8.38 13.86 10.47
CA LYS A 50 -8.87 14.86 11.41
C LYS A 50 -7.98 14.95 12.64
N GLU A 51 -7.66 13.78 13.20
CA GLU A 51 -6.94 13.65 14.46
C GLU A 51 -6.18 12.34 14.50
N VAL A 52 -5.04 12.31 15.20
CA VAL A 52 -4.24 11.11 15.43
C VAL A 52 -3.94 10.97 16.90
N HIS A 53 -4.27 9.80 17.45
CA HIS A 53 -3.98 9.42 18.83
C HIS A 53 -2.93 8.32 18.84
N LEU A 54 -1.81 8.58 19.48
CA LEU A 54 -0.79 7.57 19.74
C LEU A 54 -1.35 6.58 20.79
N LEU A 55 -1.36 5.30 20.47
CA LEU A 55 -1.77 4.21 21.37
C LEU A 55 -0.55 3.62 22.07
N THR A 56 0.45 3.22 21.29
CA THR A 56 1.67 2.58 21.80
C THR A 56 2.86 3.05 21.01
N ARG A 57 4.01 3.17 21.66
CA ARG A 57 5.29 3.44 21.02
C ARG A 57 6.34 2.51 21.58
N THR A 58 6.96 1.73 20.72
CA THR A 58 8.16 0.94 21.00
C THR A 58 9.39 1.60 20.38
N LYS A 59 10.54 0.95 20.47
CA LYS A 59 11.77 1.41 19.81
C LYS A 59 11.66 1.38 18.27
N PHE A 60 10.81 0.50 17.72
CA PHE A 60 10.76 0.21 16.28
C PHE A 60 9.40 0.51 15.65
N GLU A 61 8.34 0.57 16.45
CA GLU A 61 6.96 0.61 15.96
C GLU A 61 6.11 1.60 16.76
N ILE A 62 5.23 2.25 16.05
CA ILE A 62 4.19 3.12 16.58
C ILE A 62 2.85 2.50 16.22
N GLU A 63 1.99 2.28 17.22
CA GLU A 63 0.58 2.00 17.02
C GLU A 63 -0.22 3.28 17.26
N ALA A 64 -1.09 3.61 16.34
CA ALA A 64 -1.88 4.81 16.43
C ALA A 64 -3.30 4.59 15.89
N ARG A 65 -4.21 5.46 16.38
CA ARG A 65 -5.58 5.56 15.89
C ARG A 65 -5.76 6.90 15.20
N ALA A 66 -6.27 6.90 13.97
CA ALA A 66 -6.62 8.12 13.26
C ALA A 66 -8.14 8.23 13.10
N LEU A 67 -8.67 9.41 13.37
CA LEU A 67 -10.01 9.81 13.00
C LEU A 67 -9.96 10.45 11.62
N ILE A 68 -10.82 9.98 10.72
CA ILE A 68 -10.85 10.38 9.33
C ILE A 68 -12.19 11.03 9.01
N ASP A 69 -12.17 12.24 8.48
CA ASP A 69 -13.33 12.84 7.82
C ASP A 69 -13.46 12.21 6.44
N VAL A 70 -14.54 11.47 6.19
CA VAL A 70 -14.78 10.78 4.91
C VAL A 70 -15.26 11.80 3.89
N LEU A 71 -14.45 12.01 2.86
CA LEU A 71 -14.72 12.97 1.78
C LEU A 71 -15.52 12.32 0.65
N ALA A 72 -15.21 11.06 0.32
CA ALA A 72 -15.95 10.29 -0.67
C ALA A 72 -15.86 8.78 -0.37
N VAL A 73 -16.97 8.09 -0.52
CA VAL A 73 -17.01 6.62 -0.49
C VAL A 73 -17.02 6.11 -1.94
N ILE A 74 -16.00 5.35 -2.30
CA ILE A 74 -15.81 4.81 -3.66
C ILE A 74 -16.42 3.42 -3.80
N ARG A 75 -16.32 2.62 -2.72
CA ARG A 75 -16.93 1.28 -2.59
C ARG A 75 -17.40 1.10 -1.16
N SER A 76 -18.62 0.64 -0.97
CA SER A 76 -19.15 0.20 0.32
C SER A 76 -20.35 -0.73 0.11
N PRO A 77 -20.53 -1.75 0.94
CA PRO A 77 -21.74 -2.58 0.92
C PRO A 77 -22.95 -1.95 1.64
N GLY A 78 -22.77 -0.79 2.27
CA GLY A 78 -23.79 -0.20 3.14
C GLY A 78 -23.82 1.33 3.11
N THR A 79 -24.14 1.94 4.24
CA THR A 79 -24.25 3.39 4.42
C THR A 79 -22.89 4.09 4.26
N ASN A 80 -22.95 5.36 3.84
CA ASN A 80 -21.77 6.20 3.68
C ASN A 80 -21.64 7.15 4.89
N PRO A 81 -20.85 6.81 5.92
CA PRO A 81 -20.67 7.67 7.08
C PRO A 81 -19.83 8.88 6.71
N ARG A 82 -19.97 9.96 7.50
CA ARG A 82 -19.16 11.17 7.38
C ARG A 82 -17.78 11.03 8.05
N GLY A 83 -17.61 10.05 8.91
CA GLY A 83 -16.39 9.81 9.65
C GLY A 83 -16.03 8.33 9.67
N ALA A 84 -14.74 8.05 9.76
CA ALA A 84 -14.18 6.72 9.94
C ALA A 84 -13.07 6.73 10.98
N THR A 85 -12.83 5.59 11.58
CA THR A 85 -11.72 5.38 12.52
C THR A 85 -10.84 4.26 12.02
N ILE A 86 -9.54 4.51 11.94
CA ILE A 86 -8.57 3.49 11.58
C ILE A 86 -7.53 3.32 12.68
N GLU A 87 -7.16 2.09 12.95
CA GLU A 87 -5.98 1.76 13.75
C GLU A 87 -4.92 1.22 12.81
N TYR A 88 -3.69 1.67 12.97
CA TYR A 88 -2.59 1.32 12.09
C TYR A 88 -1.28 1.25 12.86
N SER A 89 -0.38 0.41 12.36
CA SER A 89 1.01 0.38 12.80
C SER A 89 1.89 1.10 11.77
N SER A 90 2.86 1.84 12.27
CA SER A 90 3.88 2.51 11.47
C SER A 90 5.24 2.35 12.13
N PHE A 91 6.30 2.37 11.33
CA PHE A 91 7.66 2.31 11.85
C PHE A 91 8.12 3.70 12.27
N ASP A 92 8.94 3.75 13.33
CA ASP A 92 9.60 5.00 13.72
C ASP A 92 10.61 5.39 12.62
N ASP A 93 10.52 6.64 12.14
CA ASP A 93 11.38 7.22 11.10
C ASP A 93 12.86 7.25 11.47
N LYS A 94 13.18 7.08 12.75
CA LYS A 94 14.56 7.05 13.28
C LYS A 94 15.27 5.71 13.12
N THR A 95 14.55 4.65 12.76
CA THR A 95 15.12 3.31 12.60
C THR A 95 14.84 2.81 11.19
N PRO A 96 15.84 2.79 10.29
CA PRO A 96 15.64 2.24 8.96
C PRO A 96 15.31 0.76 9.06
N MET A 97 14.14 0.38 8.57
CA MET A 97 13.72 -1.01 8.50
C MET A 97 14.43 -1.71 7.35
N LEU A 98 15.10 -2.79 7.64
CA LEU A 98 15.74 -3.67 6.64
C LEU A 98 14.71 -4.35 5.71
N GLU A 99 13.45 -4.43 6.10
CA GLU A 99 12.39 -5.15 5.39
C GLU A 99 11.30 -4.27 4.78
N GLY A 100 11.45 -2.93 4.78
CA GLY A 100 10.69 -2.01 3.93
C GLY A 100 9.18 -2.04 4.05
N GLY A 101 8.62 -2.10 5.24
CA GLY A 101 7.19 -1.85 5.45
C GLY A 101 6.81 -0.40 5.13
N PRO A 102 5.55 -0.12 4.72
CA PRO A 102 5.12 1.25 4.46
C PRO A 102 5.15 2.07 5.75
N GLN A 103 5.85 3.19 5.69
CA GLN A 103 5.86 4.17 6.76
C GLN A 103 4.64 5.08 6.62
N TYR A 104 3.76 5.08 7.63
CA TYR A 104 2.62 5.99 7.69
C TYR A 104 2.97 7.20 8.55
N GLN A 105 2.89 8.38 7.95
CA GLN A 105 3.10 9.67 8.63
C GLN A 105 1.78 10.45 8.66
N LEU A 106 0.78 9.88 9.33
CA LEU A 106 -0.53 10.52 9.42
C LEU A 106 -0.49 11.68 10.40
N GLN A 107 -1.01 12.81 9.94
CA GLN A 107 -1.20 14.00 10.74
C GLN A 107 -2.44 14.77 10.25
N PRO A 108 -3.05 15.64 11.05
CA PRO A 108 -4.23 16.39 10.66
C PRO A 108 -4.05 17.10 9.32
N GLY A 109 -5.05 16.99 8.44
CA GLY A 109 -5.05 17.56 7.09
C GLY A 109 -4.50 16.65 6.00
N VAL A 110 -3.72 15.61 6.32
CA VAL A 110 -3.22 14.65 5.32
C VAL A 110 -4.40 13.93 4.67
N LYS A 111 -4.39 13.86 3.34
CA LYS A 111 -5.39 13.07 2.58
C LYS A 111 -4.98 11.62 2.51
N VAL A 112 -5.98 10.75 2.53
CA VAL A 112 -5.79 9.30 2.50
C VAL A 112 -6.77 8.63 1.54
N VAL A 113 -6.32 7.55 0.90
CA VAL A 113 -7.18 6.54 0.29
C VAL A 113 -7.07 5.29 1.13
N VAL A 114 -8.18 4.83 1.67
CA VAL A 114 -8.21 3.70 2.60
C VAL A 114 -8.94 2.52 1.97
N PHE A 115 -8.33 1.36 2.06
CA PHE A 115 -8.88 0.06 1.70
C PHE A 115 -9.11 -0.71 3.00
N ALA A 116 -10.35 -0.97 3.37
CA ALA A 116 -10.70 -1.46 4.69
C ALA A 116 -11.80 -2.52 4.66
N ASN A 117 -11.93 -3.24 5.76
CA ASN A 117 -13.05 -4.16 5.97
C ASN A 117 -14.31 -3.43 6.44
N SER A 118 -14.14 -2.30 7.12
CA SER A 118 -15.22 -1.44 7.60
C SER A 118 -14.71 0.00 7.80
N PHE A 119 -15.60 0.92 8.16
CA PHE A 119 -15.23 2.30 8.52
C PHE A 119 -14.63 2.44 9.94
N ALA A 120 -14.56 1.34 10.68
CA ALA A 120 -13.87 1.25 11.96
C ALA A 120 -13.07 -0.05 12.00
N SER A 121 -11.82 -0.02 11.57
CA SER A 121 -10.99 -1.23 11.45
C SER A 121 -9.50 -0.95 11.60
N SER A 122 -8.75 -1.98 11.99
CA SER A 122 -7.29 -1.99 11.87
C SER A 122 -6.90 -2.06 10.40
N ILE A 123 -5.89 -1.29 10.04
CA ILE A 123 -5.38 -1.18 8.68
C ILE A 123 -4.00 -1.81 8.62
N PRO A 124 -3.86 -2.99 8.00
CA PRO A 124 -2.56 -3.60 7.77
C PRO A 124 -1.68 -2.76 6.82
N PRO A 125 -0.37 -3.02 6.80
CA PRO A 125 0.54 -2.38 5.85
C PRO A 125 0.06 -2.49 4.41
N GLY A 126 0.12 -1.38 3.67
CA GLY A 126 -0.28 -1.34 2.25
C GLY A 126 -1.75 -1.06 1.96
N TYR A 127 -2.62 -1.02 2.97
CA TYR A 127 -4.05 -0.74 2.81
C TYR A 127 -4.40 0.75 2.82
N LEU A 128 -3.41 1.59 3.00
CA LEU A 128 -3.57 3.03 3.06
C LEU A 128 -2.58 3.69 2.11
N LEU A 129 -3.08 4.62 1.30
CA LEU A 129 -2.26 5.58 0.57
C LEU A 129 -2.41 6.92 1.26
N GLN A 130 -1.33 7.65 1.44
CA GLN A 130 -1.31 8.98 2.08
C GLN A 130 -0.53 9.96 1.22
N GLY A 131 -0.88 11.24 1.35
CA GLY A 131 -0.16 12.33 0.68
C GLY A 131 -1.06 13.49 0.30
N SER A 132 -0.55 14.40 -0.52
CA SER A 132 -1.34 15.40 -1.19
C SER A 132 -2.32 14.75 -2.19
N ARG A 133 -3.28 15.50 -2.68
CA ARG A 133 -4.22 15.02 -3.69
C ARG A 133 -3.50 14.58 -4.97
N GLU A 134 -2.52 15.34 -5.37
CA GLU A 134 -1.69 15.09 -6.57
C GLU A 134 -0.85 13.81 -6.42
N GLU A 135 -0.25 13.61 -5.25
CA GLU A 135 0.49 12.39 -4.95
C GLU A 135 -0.42 11.16 -4.90
N LEU A 136 -1.61 11.28 -4.30
CA LEU A 136 -2.59 10.20 -4.29
C LEU A 136 -3.07 9.88 -5.70
N LEU A 137 -3.36 10.89 -6.53
CA LEU A 137 -3.73 10.70 -7.93
C LEU A 137 -2.64 9.94 -8.68
N HIS A 138 -1.40 10.40 -8.60
CA HIS A 138 -0.28 9.74 -9.27
C HIS A 138 -0.11 8.28 -8.84
N ARG A 139 -0.23 8.00 -7.53
CA ARG A 139 -0.15 6.62 -7.00
C ARG A 139 -1.28 5.74 -7.51
N VAL A 140 -2.52 6.25 -7.55
CA VAL A 140 -3.68 5.49 -8.05
C VAL A 140 -3.57 5.24 -9.55
N GLU A 141 -3.11 6.23 -10.33
CA GLU A 141 -2.82 6.09 -11.76
C GLU A 141 -1.76 5.01 -12.00
N ALA A 142 -0.66 5.03 -11.24
CA ALA A 142 0.38 4.02 -11.34
C ALA A 142 -0.15 2.60 -11.05
N LEU A 143 -1.04 2.43 -10.05
CA LEU A 143 -1.68 1.15 -9.74
C LEU A 143 -2.60 0.69 -10.88
N ARG A 144 -3.41 1.61 -11.43
CA ARG A 144 -4.29 1.35 -12.57
C ARG A 144 -3.49 0.89 -13.78
N ASP A 145 -2.45 1.64 -14.13
CA ASP A 145 -1.64 1.40 -15.32
C ASP A 145 -0.84 0.10 -15.19
N ALA A 146 -0.27 -0.17 -14.01
CA ALA A 146 0.38 -1.46 -13.74
C ALA A 146 -0.58 -2.64 -13.94
N LEU A 147 -1.80 -2.57 -13.40
CA LEU A 147 -2.80 -3.63 -13.57
C LEU A 147 -3.28 -3.75 -15.02
N SER A 148 -3.40 -2.62 -15.74
CA SER A 148 -3.83 -2.61 -17.15
C SER A 148 -2.79 -3.22 -18.11
N GLN A 149 -1.50 -3.14 -17.73
CA GLN A 149 -0.37 -3.64 -18.54
C GLN A 149 0.04 -5.06 -18.19
N MET A 150 -0.55 -5.68 -17.15
CA MET A 150 -0.23 -7.07 -16.80
C MET A 150 -0.54 -8.02 -17.94
N SER A 151 0.43 -8.87 -18.28
CA SER A 151 0.25 -9.96 -19.22
C SER A 151 -0.64 -11.08 -18.64
N PRO A 152 -1.22 -11.96 -19.46
CA PRO A 152 -2.00 -13.11 -18.98
C PRO A 152 -1.24 -13.98 -17.96
N ASP A 153 0.04 -14.19 -18.18
CA ASP A 153 0.88 -14.98 -17.25
C ASP A 153 1.07 -14.27 -15.92
N GLN A 154 1.27 -12.94 -15.92
CA GLN A 154 1.35 -12.15 -14.69
C GLN A 154 0.02 -12.17 -13.94
N LEU A 155 -1.11 -12.02 -14.63
CA LEU A 155 -2.43 -12.12 -14.01
C LEU A 155 -2.64 -13.48 -13.33
N LYS A 156 -2.21 -14.57 -13.99
CA LYS A 156 -2.29 -15.93 -13.44
C LYS A 156 -1.40 -16.10 -12.20
N VAL A 157 -0.17 -15.59 -12.22
CA VAL A 157 0.74 -15.62 -11.07
C VAL A 157 0.15 -14.89 -9.86
N HIS A 158 -0.57 -13.80 -10.08
CA HIS A 158 -1.22 -13.00 -9.04
C HIS A 158 -2.66 -13.45 -8.72
N GLU A 159 -3.11 -14.58 -9.29
CA GLU A 159 -4.47 -15.11 -9.11
C GLU A 159 -5.57 -14.07 -9.43
N ILE A 160 -5.34 -13.25 -10.45
CA ILE A 160 -6.27 -12.22 -10.93
C ILE A 160 -7.01 -12.78 -12.14
N ASN A 161 -8.31 -13.04 -12.00
CA ASN A 161 -9.15 -13.35 -13.15
C ASN A 161 -9.61 -12.08 -13.88
N ASP A 162 -10.18 -12.22 -15.06
CA ASP A 162 -10.62 -11.09 -15.90
C ASP A 162 -11.70 -10.24 -15.21
N GLU A 163 -12.60 -10.86 -14.46
CA GLU A 163 -13.64 -10.14 -13.72
C GLU A 163 -13.04 -9.31 -12.58
N ASP A 164 -12.15 -9.89 -11.79
CA ASP A 164 -11.42 -9.19 -10.73
C ASP A 164 -10.63 -8.00 -11.30
N ARG A 165 -9.95 -8.22 -12.43
CA ARG A 165 -9.21 -7.16 -13.14
C ARG A 165 -10.13 -6.03 -13.54
N ARG A 166 -11.26 -6.33 -14.16
CA ARG A 166 -12.25 -5.35 -14.60
C ARG A 166 -12.81 -4.54 -13.42
N ILE A 167 -13.19 -5.21 -12.34
CA ILE A 167 -13.72 -4.56 -11.13
C ILE A 167 -12.67 -3.64 -10.50
N GLN A 168 -11.42 -4.07 -10.45
CA GLN A 168 -10.35 -3.29 -9.83
C GLN A 168 -9.95 -2.09 -10.71
N LEU A 169 -9.89 -2.24 -12.03
CA LEU A 169 -9.65 -1.13 -12.95
C LEU A 169 -10.76 -0.07 -12.84
N ALA A 170 -12.02 -0.50 -12.78
CA ALA A 170 -13.16 0.41 -12.59
C ALA A 170 -13.09 1.15 -11.23
N LEU A 171 -12.59 0.50 -10.18
CA LEU A 171 -12.37 1.14 -8.88
C LEU A 171 -11.29 2.22 -8.97
N TYR A 172 -10.14 1.90 -9.56
CA TYR A 172 -9.06 2.87 -9.73
C TYR A 172 -9.47 4.05 -10.60
N GLU A 173 -10.27 3.81 -11.66
CA GLU A 173 -10.80 4.90 -12.49
C GLU A 173 -11.72 5.83 -11.70
N LYS A 174 -12.63 5.30 -10.87
CA LYS A 174 -13.47 6.12 -9.98
C LYS A 174 -12.63 6.96 -9.01
N LEU A 175 -11.58 6.39 -8.44
CA LEU A 175 -10.64 7.12 -7.58
C LEU A 175 -9.93 8.24 -8.34
N CYS A 176 -9.42 7.96 -9.55
CA CYS A 176 -8.77 8.97 -10.39
C CYS A 176 -9.73 10.12 -10.74
N VAL A 177 -10.96 9.80 -11.15
CA VAL A 177 -11.99 10.82 -11.45
C VAL A 177 -12.24 11.69 -10.23
N TYR A 178 -12.48 11.10 -9.07
CA TYR A 178 -12.71 11.86 -7.84
C TYR A 178 -11.51 12.75 -7.49
N LEU A 179 -10.28 12.19 -7.50
CA LEU A 179 -9.06 12.94 -7.16
C LEU A 179 -8.74 14.07 -8.16
N ARG A 180 -9.16 13.98 -9.40
CA ARG A 180 -9.03 15.06 -10.40
C ARG A 180 -10.05 16.16 -10.22
N THR A 181 -11.30 15.83 -9.86
CA THR A 181 -12.44 16.77 -9.87
C THR A 181 -12.71 17.41 -8.50
N SER A 182 -12.31 16.76 -7.38
CA SER A 182 -12.49 17.34 -6.05
C SER A 182 -11.60 18.56 -5.85
N LYS A 183 -12.20 19.68 -5.41
CA LYS A 183 -11.46 20.91 -5.05
C LYS A 183 -10.84 20.81 -3.66
#